data_b7197dbdf00da3d39c671d58d421f5eb
#
_entry.id   b7197dbdf00da3d39c671d58d421f5eb
#
_cell.length_a   1.000
_cell.length_b   1.000
_cell.length_c   1.000
_cell.angle_alpha   90.00
_cell.angle_beta   90.00
_cell.angle_gamma   90.00
#
_symmetry.space_group_name_H-M   'P 1'
#
loop_
_entity.id
_entity.type
_entity.pdbx_description
1 polymer ?
#
loop_
_entity_poly.entity_id
_entity_poly.type
_entity_poly.pdbx_seq_one_letter_code
_entity_poly.pdbx_strand_id
1 'polypeptide(L)'
;MDSESRDYQKVMDNALQLVYSHYHRLATQLSADAFQELTLDQLRSGQLGQDLLRLARLARGQVREPQDLVLEAIDSVLQLLFWPVAADDYTVPRTFWDTDLGRMLALAKFRAYDASELVSIGNAAQQLGVTRPTIYRWMDEKQLNYVRDDMSGRTFVVRRDIERRKEIENELGGGFA
;
A
#
# COMPACT_ATOMS: atom_id res chain seq x y z
N MET A 1 -11.81 -20.04 16.91
CA MET A 1 -12.10 -19.77 15.47
C MET A 1 -10.76 -19.46 14.86
N ASP A 2 -10.18 -20.49 14.23
CA ASP A 2 -8.87 -20.39 13.60
C ASP A 2 -8.93 -19.36 12.49
N SER A 3 -8.16 -18.29 12.66
CA SER A 3 -7.81 -17.40 11.55
C SER A 3 -7.07 -18.28 10.56
N GLU A 4 -7.75 -18.73 9.49
CA GLU A 4 -7.14 -19.42 8.37
C GLU A 4 -5.89 -18.65 8.01
N SER A 5 -4.74 -19.26 8.27
CA SER A 5 -3.44 -18.75 7.84
C SER A 5 -3.51 -18.59 6.34
N ARG A 6 -3.82 -17.37 5.88
CA ARG A 6 -3.88 -17.06 4.45
C ARG A 6 -2.61 -17.57 3.82
N ASP A 7 -2.77 -18.37 2.79
CA ASP A 7 -1.63 -18.89 2.04
C ASP A 7 -1.02 -17.75 1.19
N TYR A 8 -0.18 -16.95 1.84
CA TYR A 8 0.49 -15.84 1.16
C TYR A 8 1.42 -16.30 0.04
N GLN A 9 1.84 -17.57 0.03
CA GLN A 9 2.55 -18.12 -1.11
C GLN A 9 1.66 -18.14 -2.35
N LYS A 10 0.43 -18.63 -2.20
CA LYS A 10 -0.57 -18.61 -3.27
C LYS A 10 -0.93 -17.19 -3.71
N VAL A 11 -1.01 -16.25 -2.76
CA VAL A 11 -1.25 -14.82 -3.08
C VAL A 11 -0.13 -14.26 -3.94
N MET A 12 1.12 -14.53 -3.59
CA MET A 12 2.30 -14.12 -4.37
C MET A 12 2.30 -14.75 -5.76
N ASP A 13 2.07 -16.06 -5.85
CA ASP A 13 2.06 -16.78 -7.12
C ASP A 13 0.95 -16.25 -8.05
N ASN A 14 -0.23 -15.95 -7.52
CA ASN A 14 -1.31 -15.33 -8.27
C ASN A 14 -0.93 -13.91 -8.76
N ALA A 15 -0.28 -13.09 -7.94
CA ALA A 15 0.17 -11.77 -8.32
C ALA A 15 1.23 -11.82 -9.43
N LEU A 16 2.21 -12.72 -9.32
CA LEU A 16 3.23 -12.95 -10.35
C LEU A 16 2.60 -13.42 -11.66
N GLN A 17 1.63 -14.34 -11.59
CA GLN A 17 0.90 -14.83 -12.76
C GLN A 17 0.09 -13.72 -13.45
N LEU A 18 -0.52 -12.83 -12.67
CA LEU A 18 -1.26 -11.68 -13.20
C LEU A 18 -0.33 -10.74 -13.98
N VAL A 19 0.80 -10.36 -13.38
CA VAL A 19 1.81 -9.50 -14.02
C VAL A 19 2.39 -10.16 -15.26
N TYR A 20 2.75 -11.44 -15.18
CA TYR A 20 3.24 -12.22 -16.31
C TYR A 20 2.25 -12.23 -17.48
N SER A 21 0.97 -12.54 -17.21
CA SER A 21 -0.07 -12.60 -18.23
C SER A 21 -0.32 -11.25 -18.89
N HIS A 22 -0.28 -10.17 -18.10
CA HIS A 22 -0.44 -8.81 -18.61
C HIS A 22 0.75 -8.40 -19.50
N TYR A 23 1.96 -8.63 -19.02
CA TYR A 23 3.18 -8.34 -19.76
C TYR A 23 3.25 -9.14 -21.08
N HIS A 24 2.95 -10.44 -21.03
CA HIS A 24 2.91 -11.30 -22.22
C HIS A 24 1.91 -10.79 -23.26
N ARG A 25 0.71 -10.38 -22.84
CA ARG A 25 -0.30 -9.82 -23.73
C ARG A 25 0.18 -8.51 -24.39
N LEU A 26 0.78 -7.60 -23.62
CA LEU A 26 1.33 -6.35 -24.16
C LEU A 26 2.44 -6.61 -25.17
N ALA A 27 3.39 -7.47 -24.86
CA ALA A 27 4.50 -7.80 -25.74
C ALA A 27 4.03 -8.42 -27.05
N THR A 28 3.07 -9.34 -27.00
CA THR A 28 2.49 -9.96 -28.20
C THR A 28 1.78 -8.93 -29.08
N GLN A 29 1.16 -7.90 -28.49
CA GLN A 29 0.52 -6.82 -29.27
C GLN A 29 1.53 -5.84 -29.89
N LEU A 30 2.69 -5.62 -29.23
CA LEU A 30 3.70 -4.69 -29.72
C LEU A 30 4.56 -5.30 -30.83
N SER A 31 5.05 -6.52 -30.67
CA SER A 31 5.76 -7.29 -31.67
C SER A 31 5.95 -8.73 -31.21
N ALA A 32 5.63 -9.71 -32.09
CA ALA A 32 5.86 -11.11 -31.79
C ALA A 32 7.36 -11.45 -31.64
N ASP A 33 8.25 -10.68 -32.28
CA ASP A 33 9.69 -10.92 -32.28
C ASP A 33 10.47 -10.12 -31.24
N ALA A 34 9.83 -9.13 -30.59
CA ALA A 34 10.47 -8.27 -29.58
C ALA A 34 10.55 -8.90 -28.19
N PHE A 35 10.00 -10.09 -28.01
CA PHE A 35 9.84 -10.72 -26.73
C PHE A 35 10.97 -11.71 -26.43
N GLN A 36 11.94 -11.32 -25.63
CA GLN A 36 12.72 -12.28 -24.87
C GLN A 36 11.82 -12.91 -23.82
N GLU A 37 11.72 -14.23 -23.82
CA GLU A 37 10.84 -14.98 -22.92
C GLU A 37 11.13 -14.67 -21.45
N LEU A 38 10.35 -13.73 -20.89
CA LEU A 38 10.30 -13.53 -19.45
C LEU A 38 9.56 -14.73 -18.86
N THR A 39 10.20 -15.48 -17.99
CA THR A 39 9.62 -16.62 -17.32
C THR A 39 9.06 -16.24 -15.93
N LEU A 40 8.13 -17.02 -15.40
CA LEU A 40 7.64 -16.86 -14.02
C LEU A 40 8.76 -17.01 -12.99
N ASP A 41 9.77 -17.84 -13.25
CA ASP A 41 10.90 -18.00 -12.34
C ASP A 41 11.80 -16.77 -12.32
N GLN A 42 11.98 -16.12 -13.47
CA GLN A 42 12.68 -14.83 -13.53
C GLN A 42 11.90 -13.72 -12.80
N LEU A 43 10.58 -13.67 -12.94
CA LEU A 43 9.76 -12.75 -12.14
C LEU A 43 9.84 -13.03 -10.64
N ARG A 44 9.84 -14.31 -10.26
CA ARG A 44 9.92 -14.73 -8.85
C ARG A 44 11.29 -14.40 -8.23
N SER A 45 12.37 -14.55 -8.97
CA SER A 45 13.73 -14.22 -8.53
C SER A 45 14.10 -12.74 -8.68
N GLY A 46 13.35 -12.01 -9.50
CA GLY A 46 13.52 -10.56 -9.72
C GLY A 46 12.96 -9.70 -8.58
N GLN A 47 13.06 -8.39 -8.75
CA GLN A 47 12.67 -7.39 -7.74
C GLN A 47 11.22 -7.59 -7.26
N LEU A 48 10.26 -7.75 -8.18
CA LEU A 48 8.85 -7.97 -7.84
C LEU A 48 8.65 -9.19 -6.92
N GLY A 49 9.28 -10.32 -7.26
CA GLY A 49 9.16 -11.53 -6.44
C GLY A 49 9.80 -11.37 -5.06
N GLN A 50 10.92 -10.65 -4.97
CA GLN A 50 11.59 -10.35 -3.71
C GLN A 50 10.76 -9.39 -2.84
N ASP A 51 10.16 -8.36 -3.42
CA ASP A 51 9.29 -7.43 -2.72
C ASP A 51 8.03 -8.13 -2.20
N LEU A 52 7.38 -8.93 -3.03
CA LEU A 52 6.23 -9.74 -2.61
C LEU A 52 6.59 -10.71 -1.48
N LEU A 53 7.75 -11.37 -1.54
CA LEU A 53 8.22 -12.28 -0.49
C LEU A 53 8.48 -11.54 0.83
N ARG A 54 9.13 -10.38 0.76
CA ARG A 54 9.37 -9.50 1.91
C ARG A 54 8.05 -9.10 2.57
N LEU A 55 7.11 -8.57 1.78
CA LEU A 55 5.80 -8.13 2.24
C LEU A 55 4.96 -9.27 2.82
N ALA A 56 5.03 -10.47 2.23
CA ALA A 56 4.36 -11.65 2.76
C ALA A 56 4.92 -12.09 4.13
N ARG A 57 6.25 -12.06 4.31
CA ARG A 57 6.90 -12.37 5.60
C ARG A 57 6.55 -11.34 6.67
N LEU A 58 6.53 -10.08 6.29
CA LEU A 58 6.14 -9.00 7.20
C LEU A 58 4.66 -9.13 7.59
N ALA A 59 3.76 -9.40 6.62
CA ALA A 59 2.35 -9.64 6.88
C ALA A 59 2.09 -10.86 7.78
N ARG A 60 2.98 -11.85 7.81
CA ARG A 60 2.96 -12.96 8.77
C ARG A 60 3.57 -12.62 10.13
N GLY A 61 4.25 -11.48 10.27
CA GLY A 61 4.99 -11.11 11.47
C GLY A 61 6.25 -11.92 11.69
N GLN A 62 6.80 -12.52 10.63
CA GLN A 62 8.02 -13.32 10.68
C GLN A 62 9.29 -12.48 10.70
N VAL A 63 9.22 -11.26 10.19
CA VAL A 63 10.32 -10.30 10.10
C VAL A 63 9.85 -8.91 10.51
N ARG A 64 10.80 -8.08 10.93
CA ARG A 64 10.64 -6.63 11.02
C ARG A 64 11.62 -5.99 10.07
N GLU A 65 11.16 -4.98 9.33
CA GLU A 65 11.96 -4.26 8.35
C GLU A 65 11.83 -2.76 8.59
N PRO A 66 12.81 -1.94 8.19
CA PRO A 66 12.70 -0.50 8.21
C PRO A 66 11.45 -0.05 7.42
N GLN A 67 10.74 0.92 7.97
CA GLN A 67 9.46 1.40 7.44
C GLN A 67 9.57 1.90 5.99
N ASP A 68 10.63 2.65 5.68
CA ASP A 68 10.91 3.19 4.35
C ASP A 68 11.05 2.07 3.31
N LEU A 69 11.78 1.01 3.61
CA LEU A 69 11.92 -0.14 2.70
C LEU A 69 10.59 -0.88 2.46
N VAL A 70 9.73 -0.94 3.48
CA VAL A 70 8.41 -1.57 3.34
C VAL A 70 7.49 -0.72 2.47
N LEU A 71 7.49 0.60 2.68
CA LEU A 71 6.68 1.52 1.89
C LEU A 71 7.14 1.57 0.43
N GLU A 72 8.46 1.56 0.19
CA GLU A 72 9.05 1.48 -1.15
C GLU A 72 8.65 0.18 -1.87
N ALA A 73 8.74 -0.95 -1.19
CA ALA A 73 8.33 -2.23 -1.77
C ALA A 73 6.82 -2.27 -2.10
N ILE A 74 5.97 -1.71 -1.25
CA ILE A 74 4.53 -1.59 -1.52
C ILE A 74 4.29 -0.71 -2.74
N ASP A 75 4.92 0.46 -2.80
CA ASP A 75 4.77 1.40 -3.91
C ASP A 75 5.25 0.79 -5.23
N SER A 76 6.39 0.11 -5.23
CA SER A 76 6.92 -0.64 -6.38
C SER A 76 5.91 -1.66 -6.92
N VAL A 77 5.28 -2.45 -6.05
CA VAL A 77 4.24 -3.42 -6.45
C VAL A 77 3.01 -2.72 -7.00
N LEU A 78 2.54 -1.65 -6.35
CA LEU A 78 1.34 -0.92 -6.79
C LEU A 78 1.56 -0.20 -8.12
N GLN A 79 2.74 0.37 -8.35
CA GLN A 79 3.11 0.97 -9.62
C GLN A 79 3.04 -0.05 -10.75
N LEU A 80 3.62 -1.23 -10.57
CA LEU A 80 3.57 -2.29 -11.60
C LEU A 80 2.15 -2.74 -11.92
N LEU A 81 1.23 -2.70 -10.95
CA LEU A 81 -0.14 -3.16 -11.13
C LEU A 81 -1.07 -2.08 -11.71
N PHE A 82 -0.85 -0.82 -11.36
CA PHE A 82 -1.85 0.24 -11.57
C PHE A 82 -1.36 1.44 -12.36
N TRP A 83 -0.05 1.59 -12.63
CA TRP A 83 0.42 2.74 -13.39
C TRP A 83 0.02 2.60 -14.87
N PRO A 84 -0.86 3.46 -15.38
CA PRO A 84 -1.21 3.46 -16.80
C PRO A 84 -0.08 4.11 -17.62
N VAL A 85 0.15 3.58 -18.84
CA VAL A 85 1.25 3.99 -19.74
C VAL A 85 1.22 5.49 -20.10
N ALA A 86 0.08 6.14 -20.00
CA ALA A 86 -0.11 7.53 -20.43
C ALA A 86 -0.52 8.47 -19.29
N ALA A 87 -0.14 8.18 -18.05
CA ALA A 87 -0.47 9.03 -16.92
C ALA A 87 0.75 9.33 -16.05
N ASP A 88 0.74 10.50 -15.43
CA ASP A 88 1.82 10.97 -14.54
C ASP A 88 1.70 10.40 -13.11
N ASP A 89 0.57 9.79 -12.77
CA ASP A 89 0.30 9.15 -11.47
C ASP A 89 -0.65 7.96 -11.65
N TYR A 90 -0.73 7.10 -10.65
CA TYR A 90 -1.63 5.95 -10.64
C TYR A 90 -2.64 6.04 -9.49
N THR A 91 -3.81 5.44 -9.71
CA THR A 91 -4.88 5.33 -8.72
C THR A 91 -5.17 3.87 -8.42
N VAL A 92 -5.12 3.51 -7.15
CA VAL A 92 -5.47 2.16 -6.69
C VAL A 92 -6.99 2.10 -6.45
N PRO A 93 -7.74 1.25 -7.17
CA PRO A 93 -9.17 1.07 -6.93
C PRO A 93 -9.45 0.61 -5.49
N ARG A 94 -10.50 1.14 -4.85
CA ARG A 94 -10.86 0.75 -3.48
C ARG A 94 -11.08 -0.75 -3.32
N THR A 95 -11.67 -1.38 -4.33
CA THR A 95 -11.93 -2.82 -4.37
C THR A 95 -10.67 -3.68 -4.35
N PHE A 96 -9.51 -3.12 -4.75
CA PHE A 96 -8.24 -3.82 -4.65
C PHE A 96 -7.90 -4.21 -3.21
N TRP A 97 -8.17 -3.33 -2.26
CA TRP A 97 -7.87 -3.55 -0.84
C TRP A 97 -8.71 -4.67 -0.20
N ASP A 98 -9.77 -5.12 -0.89
CA ASP A 98 -10.58 -6.27 -0.48
C ASP A 98 -10.07 -7.59 -1.07
N THR A 99 -9.11 -7.56 -2.01
CA THR A 99 -8.45 -8.75 -2.54
C THR A 99 -7.42 -9.32 -1.55
N ASP A 100 -7.04 -10.58 -1.71
CA ASP A 100 -6.02 -11.22 -0.85
C ASP A 100 -4.67 -10.50 -0.94
N LEU A 101 -4.28 -10.02 -2.14
CA LEU A 101 -3.06 -9.25 -2.33
C LEU A 101 -3.18 -7.88 -1.63
N GLY A 102 -4.26 -7.15 -1.85
CA GLY A 102 -4.49 -5.84 -1.21
C GLY A 102 -4.47 -5.95 0.31
N ARG A 103 -5.10 -6.96 0.89
CA ARG A 103 -5.08 -7.24 2.33
C ARG A 103 -3.69 -7.59 2.84
N MET A 104 -2.92 -8.38 2.10
CA MET A 104 -1.53 -8.69 2.44
C MET A 104 -0.68 -7.41 2.49
N LEU A 105 -0.78 -6.54 1.47
CA LEU A 105 -0.07 -5.25 1.44
C LEU A 105 -0.51 -4.32 2.57
N ALA A 106 -1.82 -4.22 2.83
CA ALA A 106 -2.35 -3.40 3.92
C ALA A 106 -1.84 -3.85 5.29
N LEU A 107 -1.80 -5.18 5.53
CA LEU A 107 -1.28 -5.74 6.78
C LEU A 107 0.23 -5.56 6.91
N ALA A 108 0.99 -5.73 5.81
CA ALA A 108 2.42 -5.44 5.79
C ALA A 108 2.69 -3.96 6.13
N LYS A 109 1.93 -3.05 5.51
CA LYS A 109 2.00 -1.62 5.81
C LYS A 109 1.69 -1.33 7.28
N PHE A 110 0.61 -1.90 7.83
CA PHE A 110 0.24 -1.71 9.24
C PHE A 110 1.36 -2.15 10.20
N ARG A 111 1.99 -3.29 9.92
CA ARG A 111 3.08 -3.85 10.75
C ARG A 111 4.42 -3.12 10.62
N ALA A 112 4.58 -2.26 9.62
CA ALA A 112 5.75 -1.41 9.47
C ALA A 112 5.73 -0.20 10.41
N TYR A 113 4.57 0.13 11.01
CA TYR A 113 4.43 1.24 11.95
C TYR A 113 4.40 0.75 13.39
N ASP A 114 5.00 1.51 14.30
CA ASP A 114 4.78 1.34 15.73
C ASP A 114 3.41 1.89 16.14
N ALA A 115 2.83 1.29 17.18
CA ALA A 115 1.51 1.72 17.68
C ALA A 115 1.47 3.19 18.10
N SER A 116 2.61 3.75 18.55
CA SER A 116 2.76 5.17 18.91
C SER A 116 2.69 6.11 17.72
N GLU A 117 2.97 5.62 16.49
CA GLU A 117 2.93 6.40 15.26
C GLU A 117 1.52 6.44 14.65
N LEU A 118 0.58 5.70 15.20
CA LEU A 118 -0.77 5.54 14.67
C LEU A 118 -1.82 6.21 15.56
N VAL A 119 -2.73 6.93 14.94
CA VAL A 119 -3.82 7.65 15.60
C VAL A 119 -5.15 7.19 15.02
N SER A 120 -6.12 6.85 15.87
CA SER A 120 -7.46 6.48 15.40
C SER A 120 -8.14 7.65 14.68
N ILE A 121 -9.04 7.35 13.74
CA ILE A 121 -9.81 8.37 12.99
C ILE A 121 -10.51 9.36 13.93
N GLY A 122 -11.10 8.86 15.05
CA GLY A 122 -11.76 9.70 16.03
C GLY A 122 -10.81 10.68 16.73
N ASN A 123 -9.65 10.18 17.15
CA ASN A 123 -8.64 11.00 17.80
C ASN A 123 -7.98 11.98 16.82
N ALA A 124 -7.77 11.57 15.56
CA ALA A 124 -7.27 12.46 14.51
C ALA A 124 -8.23 13.63 14.26
N ALA A 125 -9.53 13.34 14.13
CA ALA A 125 -10.57 14.36 13.98
C ALA A 125 -10.60 15.34 15.14
N GLN A 126 -10.54 14.82 16.38
CA GLN A 126 -10.48 15.66 17.59
C GLN A 126 -9.22 16.54 17.63
N GLN A 127 -8.06 15.98 17.31
CA GLN A 127 -6.78 16.70 17.34
C GLN A 127 -6.69 17.81 16.30
N LEU A 128 -7.36 17.66 15.16
CA LEU A 128 -7.40 18.63 14.06
C LEU A 128 -8.65 19.53 14.09
N GLY A 129 -9.53 19.39 15.09
CA GLY A 129 -10.75 20.19 15.22
C GLY A 129 -11.74 20.00 14.07
N VAL A 130 -11.72 18.83 13.40
CA VAL A 130 -12.56 18.54 12.22
C VAL A 130 -13.45 17.32 12.44
N THR A 131 -14.34 17.04 11.48
CA THR A 131 -15.21 15.87 11.53
C THR A 131 -14.52 14.62 10.95
N ARG A 132 -14.98 13.41 11.35
CA ARG A 132 -14.48 12.15 10.77
C ARG A 132 -14.62 12.10 9.23
N PRO A 133 -15.74 12.51 8.61
CA PRO A 133 -15.84 12.60 7.16
C PRO A 133 -14.74 13.45 6.51
N THR A 134 -14.32 14.54 7.17
CA THR A 134 -13.21 15.37 6.69
C THR A 134 -11.89 14.58 6.68
N ILE A 135 -11.61 13.80 7.72
CA ILE A 135 -10.43 12.92 7.75
C ILE A 135 -10.46 11.92 6.59
N TYR A 136 -11.59 11.25 6.35
CA TYR A 136 -11.72 10.31 5.23
C TYR A 136 -11.50 10.97 3.88
N ARG A 137 -12.03 12.18 3.67
CA ARG A 137 -11.77 12.95 2.45
C ARG A 137 -10.28 13.24 2.27
N TRP A 138 -9.57 13.67 3.31
CA TRP A 138 -8.13 13.92 3.24
C TRP A 138 -7.29 12.67 2.99
N MET A 139 -7.75 11.51 3.45
CA MET A 139 -7.15 10.22 3.11
C MET A 139 -7.36 9.90 1.62
N ASP A 140 -8.56 10.11 1.09
CA ASP A 140 -8.89 9.90 -0.33
C ASP A 140 -8.10 10.86 -1.25
N GLU A 141 -7.87 12.10 -0.79
CA GLU A 141 -7.09 13.14 -1.48
C GLU A 141 -5.56 12.97 -1.30
N LYS A 142 -5.12 11.86 -0.69
CA LYS A 142 -3.70 11.57 -0.38
C LYS A 142 -3.02 12.63 0.52
N GLN A 143 -3.78 13.45 1.23
CA GLN A 143 -3.28 14.48 2.14
C GLN A 143 -2.89 13.92 3.52
N LEU A 144 -3.46 12.78 3.90
CA LEU A 144 -3.14 12.04 5.12
C LEU A 144 -2.82 10.59 4.75
N ASN A 145 -1.65 10.11 5.16
CA ASN A 145 -1.31 8.71 5.08
C ASN A 145 -2.07 7.92 6.16
N TYR A 146 -2.53 6.76 5.76
CA TYR A 146 -3.27 5.86 6.66
C TYR A 146 -2.84 4.42 6.50
N VAL A 147 -3.14 3.63 7.51
CA VAL A 147 -2.97 2.19 7.51
C VAL A 147 -4.25 1.52 7.98
N ARG A 148 -4.51 0.33 7.48
CA ARG A 148 -5.66 -0.48 7.89
C ARG A 148 -5.15 -1.73 8.60
N ASP A 149 -5.63 -1.94 9.81
CA ASP A 149 -5.49 -3.21 10.50
C ASP A 149 -6.58 -4.17 10.00
N ASP A 150 -6.21 -5.09 9.15
CA ASP A 150 -7.14 -6.05 8.56
C ASP A 150 -7.69 -7.06 9.59
N MET A 151 -6.99 -7.25 10.72
CA MET A 151 -7.42 -8.13 11.80
C MET A 151 -8.59 -7.53 12.60
N SER A 152 -8.51 -6.23 12.93
CA SER A 152 -9.57 -5.50 13.67
C SER A 152 -10.53 -4.75 12.75
N GLY A 153 -10.22 -4.61 11.47
CA GLY A 153 -10.95 -3.78 10.50
C GLY A 153 -10.82 -2.28 10.76
N ARG A 154 -9.95 -1.86 11.68
CA ARG A 154 -9.76 -0.46 12.05
C ARG A 154 -8.80 0.24 11.11
N THR A 155 -9.08 1.52 10.87
CA THR A 155 -8.21 2.42 10.11
C THR A 155 -7.57 3.43 11.05
N PHE A 156 -6.28 3.69 10.84
CA PHE A 156 -5.48 4.63 11.59
C PHE A 156 -4.81 5.62 10.64
N VAL A 157 -4.66 6.86 11.09
CA VAL A 157 -3.90 7.90 10.40
C VAL A 157 -2.49 7.95 10.97
N VAL A 158 -1.51 8.26 10.13
CA VAL A 158 -0.12 8.42 10.57
C VAL A 158 0.03 9.71 11.38
N ARG A 159 0.55 9.61 12.59
CA ARG A 159 0.70 10.72 13.56
C ARG A 159 1.47 11.91 12.96
N ARG A 160 2.56 11.63 12.27
CA ARG A 160 3.41 12.66 11.65
C ARG A 160 2.64 13.57 10.70
N ASP A 161 1.67 13.03 9.95
CA ASP A 161 0.85 13.84 9.03
C ASP A 161 -0.12 14.75 9.78
N ILE A 162 -0.64 14.29 10.93
CA ILE A 162 -1.48 15.11 11.81
C ILE A 162 -0.67 16.27 12.39
N GLU A 163 0.54 16.00 12.86
CA GLU A 163 1.43 17.01 13.44
C GLU A 163 1.82 18.06 12.38
N ARG A 164 2.25 17.62 11.19
CA ARG A 164 2.56 18.48 10.06
C ARG A 164 1.38 19.38 9.67
N ARG A 165 0.17 18.84 9.67
CA ARG A 165 -1.02 19.62 9.31
C ARG A 165 -1.35 20.68 10.35
N LYS A 166 -1.18 20.39 11.63
CA LYS A 166 -1.31 21.38 12.71
C LYS A 166 -0.30 22.51 12.56
N GLU A 167 0.95 22.20 12.20
CA GLU A 167 1.98 23.20 11.96
C GLU A 167 1.56 24.16 10.83
N ILE A 168 1.10 23.62 9.71
CA ILE A 168 0.62 24.42 8.56
C ILE A 168 -0.58 25.31 8.96
N GLU A 169 -1.55 24.77 9.70
CA GLU A 169 -2.72 25.54 10.16
C GLU A 169 -2.33 26.65 11.13
N ASN A 170 -1.37 26.40 12.03
CA ASN A 170 -0.84 27.42 12.94
C ASN A 170 -0.07 28.51 12.20
N GLU A 171 0.72 28.19 11.19
CA GLU A 171 1.44 29.16 10.36
C GLU A 171 0.47 30.04 9.55
N LEU A 172 -0.60 29.45 8.98
CA LEU A 172 -1.63 30.17 8.23
C LEU A 172 -2.58 30.98 9.14
N GLY A 173 -2.84 30.51 10.36
CA GLY A 173 -3.69 31.19 11.35
C GLY A 173 -2.97 32.28 12.15
N GLY A 174 -1.64 32.29 12.19
CA GLY A 174 -0.81 33.28 12.89
C GLY A 174 -0.55 34.59 12.09
N GLY A 175 -1.07 34.72 10.87
CA GLY A 175 -0.82 35.84 9.98
C GLY A 175 -1.79 37.01 10.08
N PHE A 176 -2.77 37.00 11.01
CA PHE A 176 -3.69 38.11 11.25
C PHE A 176 -3.82 38.38 12.76
N ALA A 177 -2.82 39.02 13.32
CA ALA A 177 -2.90 39.74 14.57
C ALA A 177 -2.24 41.12 14.44
#